data_8c6b1d7f77b4f151c4bc857cb4358bf1
#
_entry.id   8c6b1d7f77b4f151c4bc857cb4358bf1
#
_cell.length_a   1.000
_cell.length_b   1.000
_cell.length_c   1.000
_cell.angle_alpha   90.00
_cell.angle_beta   90.00
_cell.angle_gamma   90.00
#
_symmetry.space_group_name_H-M   'P 1'
#
loop_
_entity.id
_entity.type
_entity.pdbx_description
1 polymer ?
#
loop_
_entity_poly.entity_id
_entity_poly.type
_entity_poly.pdbx_seq_one_letter_code
_entity_poly.pdbx_strand_id
1 'polypeptide(L)'
;MIGPLHNTLDYPHKASKFKRSGLADWLELYFHDHGFLRIAFHNLYQIDKNMWRSNQPSPKQIEIAHKNLGIKTILNLRGPRESGGWQLEAEACDKMGIELVNFRVRSRAAPETEMLLKLPELFSSIQHPTLLHCKSGADRAGLMSALYVLIVMKQPAIEALKQLSFKYLHVKQAKTGILDAFIASYIPFESQGMEFMRWVEEVYEPEKLVQEFKAQPLANRFVDSILKRE
;
A
#
# COMPACT_ATOMS: atom_id res chain seq x y z
N MET A 1 -11.56 29.16 -10.09
CA MET A 1 -11.24 28.25 -11.21
C MET A 1 -10.48 27.08 -10.60
N ILE A 2 -11.17 25.96 -10.43
CA ILE A 2 -10.61 24.72 -9.87
C ILE A 2 -9.96 23.98 -11.05
N GLY A 3 -8.63 23.79 -10.99
CA GLY A 3 -7.90 23.06 -12.02
C GLY A 3 -8.34 21.60 -12.08
N PRO A 4 -8.10 20.88 -13.20
CA PRO A 4 -8.60 19.53 -13.40
C PRO A 4 -8.02 18.59 -12.35
N LEU A 5 -8.90 17.96 -11.59
CA LEU A 5 -8.61 16.87 -10.65
C LEU A 5 -7.89 15.75 -11.43
N HIS A 6 -6.62 15.55 -11.14
CA HIS A 6 -5.91 14.36 -11.61
C HIS A 6 -6.61 13.13 -11.02
N ASN A 7 -7.30 12.38 -11.86
CA ASN A 7 -7.95 11.13 -11.57
C ASN A 7 -6.92 10.17 -10.93
N THR A 8 -7.03 9.92 -9.62
CA THR A 8 -6.17 8.99 -8.88
C THR A 8 -6.53 7.53 -9.12
N LEU A 9 -7.62 7.27 -9.85
CA LEU A 9 -8.05 5.96 -10.30
C LEU A 9 -7.75 5.83 -11.80
N ASP A 10 -6.53 5.49 -12.16
CA ASP A 10 -6.25 4.93 -13.48
C ASP A 10 -6.69 3.46 -13.48
N TYR A 11 -7.97 3.24 -13.79
CA TYR A 11 -8.55 1.92 -14.08
C TYR A 11 -7.91 1.28 -15.31
N PRO A 12 -8.07 -0.01 -15.52
CA PRO A 12 -7.12 -0.91 -16.15
C PRO A 12 -6.58 -0.36 -17.45
N HIS A 13 -5.29 -0.04 -17.47
CA HIS A 13 -4.59 0.17 -18.72
C HIS A 13 -4.56 -1.16 -19.49
N LYS A 14 -5.44 -1.29 -20.49
CA LYS A 14 -5.29 -2.36 -21.45
C LYS A 14 -3.89 -2.30 -22.04
N ALA A 15 -3.18 -3.40 -21.99
CA ALA A 15 -1.78 -3.58 -22.38
C ALA A 15 -1.38 -3.12 -23.79
N SER A 16 -2.32 -2.67 -24.62
CA SER A 16 -2.12 -2.29 -26.03
C SER A 16 -1.22 -1.07 -26.28
N LYS A 17 -0.69 -0.41 -25.23
CA LYS A 17 0.17 0.79 -25.35
C LYS A 17 1.59 0.62 -24.79
N PHE A 18 1.98 -0.57 -24.34
CA PHE A 18 3.32 -0.75 -23.76
C PHE A 18 4.36 -0.99 -24.85
N LYS A 19 5.46 -0.21 -24.83
CA LYS A 19 6.65 -0.50 -25.59
C LYS A 19 7.28 -1.78 -25.00
N ARG A 20 7.61 -2.79 -25.84
CA ARG A 20 8.26 -4.01 -25.35
C ARG A 20 9.50 -3.67 -24.53
N SER A 21 9.62 -4.27 -23.36
CA SER A 21 10.79 -4.10 -22.48
C SER A 21 12.07 -4.59 -23.16
N GLY A 22 13.15 -3.85 -22.94
CA GLY A 22 14.47 -4.16 -23.46
C GLY A 22 15.49 -4.43 -22.35
N LEU A 23 16.73 -4.69 -22.73
CA LEU A 23 17.85 -4.87 -21.78
C LEU A 23 18.01 -3.68 -20.82
N ALA A 24 17.73 -2.47 -21.29
CA ALA A 24 17.79 -1.25 -20.50
C ALA A 24 16.80 -1.27 -19.31
N ASP A 25 15.59 -1.78 -19.50
CA ASP A 25 14.55 -1.89 -18.47
C ASP A 25 14.95 -2.88 -17.37
N TRP A 26 15.63 -3.97 -17.77
CA TRP A 26 16.20 -4.94 -16.83
C TRP A 26 17.35 -4.34 -16.04
N LEU A 27 18.25 -3.59 -16.67
CA LEU A 27 19.35 -2.89 -16.01
C LEU A 27 18.82 -1.83 -15.04
N GLU A 28 17.82 -1.06 -15.44
CA GLU A 28 17.16 -0.08 -14.55
C GLU A 28 16.53 -0.76 -13.32
N LEU A 29 15.81 -1.85 -13.52
CA LEU A 29 15.21 -2.62 -12.42
C LEU A 29 16.28 -3.11 -11.44
N TYR A 30 17.38 -3.69 -11.96
CA TYR A 30 18.41 -4.28 -11.10
C TYR A 30 19.30 -3.26 -10.41
N PHE A 31 19.75 -2.21 -11.11
CA PHE A 31 20.74 -1.29 -10.60
C PHE A 31 20.16 0.01 -10.04
N HIS A 32 19.23 0.64 -10.73
CA HIS A 32 18.67 1.92 -10.30
C HIS A 32 17.60 1.77 -9.22
N ASP A 33 16.79 0.72 -9.28
CA ASP A 33 15.72 0.45 -8.32
C ASP A 33 16.13 -0.54 -7.22
N HIS A 34 17.44 -0.91 -7.15
CA HIS A 34 18.00 -1.89 -6.20
C HIS A 34 17.27 -3.26 -6.22
N GLY A 35 16.88 -3.70 -7.41
CA GLY A 35 16.11 -4.93 -7.61
C GLY A 35 16.81 -6.18 -7.07
N PHE A 36 18.15 -6.23 -7.10
CA PHE A 36 18.92 -7.35 -6.58
C PHE A 36 18.66 -7.62 -5.07
N LEU A 37 18.51 -6.57 -4.25
CA LEU A 37 18.16 -6.72 -2.83
C LEU A 37 16.74 -7.28 -2.64
N ARG A 38 15.81 -6.91 -3.54
CA ARG A 38 14.41 -7.36 -3.47
C ARG A 38 14.23 -8.81 -3.93
N ILE A 39 15.13 -9.32 -4.76
CA ILE A 39 15.15 -10.74 -5.15
C ILE A 39 15.57 -11.61 -3.96
N ALA A 40 16.55 -11.15 -3.18
CA ALA A 40 17.01 -11.85 -1.99
C ALA A 40 16.01 -11.75 -0.82
N PHE A 41 15.23 -10.65 -0.75
CA PHE A 41 14.28 -10.39 0.33
C PHE A 41 12.91 -10.00 -0.23
N HIS A 42 12.03 -10.99 -0.43
CA HIS A 42 10.74 -10.79 -1.12
C HIS A 42 9.70 -10.06 -0.29
N ASN A 43 9.85 -9.92 1.02
CA ASN A 43 8.88 -9.28 1.93
C ASN A 43 7.41 -9.71 1.66
N LEU A 44 7.23 -10.99 1.29
CA LEU A 44 5.94 -11.57 0.91
C LEU A 44 5.24 -12.16 2.12
N TYR A 45 4.02 -11.67 2.41
CA TYR A 45 3.21 -12.16 3.52
C TYR A 45 1.73 -12.23 3.12
N GLN A 46 1.04 -13.21 3.67
CA GLN A 46 -0.39 -13.33 3.58
C GLN A 46 -1.07 -12.44 4.63
N ILE A 47 -2.12 -11.72 4.24
CA ILE A 47 -2.97 -10.95 5.14
C ILE A 47 -4.17 -11.83 5.50
N ASP A 48 -4.87 -12.34 4.47
CA ASP A 48 -5.91 -13.36 4.58
C ASP A 48 -5.91 -14.23 3.30
N LYS A 49 -6.90 -15.09 3.12
CA LYS A 49 -7.01 -15.96 1.93
C LYS A 49 -7.12 -15.21 0.60
N ASN A 50 -7.55 -13.95 0.62
CA ASN A 50 -7.83 -13.13 -0.55
C ASN A 50 -6.74 -12.07 -0.82
N MET A 51 -5.91 -11.73 0.18
CA MET A 51 -4.98 -10.61 0.08
C MET A 51 -3.58 -10.98 0.56
N TRP A 52 -2.60 -10.67 -0.27
CA TRP A 52 -1.17 -10.79 -0.02
C TRP A 52 -0.50 -9.43 -0.14
N ARG A 53 0.62 -9.26 0.55
CA ARG A 53 1.46 -8.06 0.46
C ARG A 53 2.90 -8.41 0.14
N SER A 54 3.62 -7.55 -0.62
CA SER A 54 5.05 -7.74 -0.90
C SER A 54 5.78 -6.43 -1.18
N ASN A 55 7.11 -6.52 -1.38
CA ASN A 55 7.85 -5.54 -2.15
C ASN A 55 7.49 -5.68 -3.64
N GLN A 56 8.01 -4.78 -4.50
CA GLN A 56 7.76 -4.88 -5.94
C GLN A 56 8.28 -6.19 -6.49
N PRO A 57 7.42 -7.06 -7.02
CA PRO A 57 7.82 -8.36 -7.53
C PRO A 57 8.53 -8.23 -8.90
N SER A 58 9.47 -9.11 -9.16
CA SER A 58 10.01 -9.33 -10.50
C SER A 58 9.02 -10.15 -11.35
N PRO A 59 9.16 -10.17 -12.70
CA PRO A 59 8.33 -11.01 -13.56
C PRO A 59 8.28 -12.48 -13.13
N LYS A 60 9.43 -13.02 -12.69
CA LYS A 60 9.50 -14.40 -12.19
C LYS A 60 8.74 -14.61 -10.90
N GLN A 61 8.78 -13.64 -9.99
CA GLN A 61 8.03 -13.69 -8.72
C GLN A 61 6.52 -13.56 -8.96
N ILE A 62 6.08 -12.77 -9.96
CA ILE A 62 4.68 -12.69 -10.38
C ILE A 62 4.22 -14.05 -10.92
N GLU A 63 5.02 -14.68 -11.78
CA GLU A 63 4.72 -16.02 -12.31
C GLU A 63 4.55 -17.06 -11.17
N ILE A 64 5.47 -17.05 -10.22
CA ILE A 64 5.44 -17.95 -9.04
C ILE A 64 4.20 -17.68 -8.18
N ALA A 65 3.90 -16.40 -7.91
CA ALA A 65 2.73 -16.01 -7.13
C ALA A 65 1.42 -16.41 -7.83
N HIS A 66 1.33 -16.21 -9.13
CA HIS A 66 0.17 -16.66 -9.92
C HIS A 66 -0.03 -18.17 -9.85
N LYS A 67 1.04 -18.95 -10.10
CA LYS A 67 0.97 -20.42 -10.11
C LYS A 67 0.70 -21.04 -8.74
N ASN A 68 1.36 -20.52 -7.69
CA ASN A 68 1.36 -21.16 -6.39
C ASN A 68 0.32 -20.60 -5.41
N LEU A 69 -0.04 -19.30 -5.55
CA LEU A 69 -0.99 -18.61 -4.69
C LEU A 69 -2.29 -18.26 -5.41
N GLY A 70 -2.38 -18.55 -6.72
CA GLY A 70 -3.55 -18.26 -7.54
C GLY A 70 -3.81 -16.77 -7.77
N ILE A 71 -2.79 -15.89 -7.62
CA ILE A 71 -2.95 -14.43 -7.74
C ILE A 71 -3.58 -14.08 -9.09
N LYS A 72 -4.66 -13.30 -9.03
CA LYS A 72 -5.43 -12.81 -10.19
C LYS A 72 -5.25 -11.33 -10.42
N THR A 73 -4.92 -10.55 -9.38
CA THR A 73 -4.70 -9.10 -9.46
C THR A 73 -3.37 -8.73 -8.80
N ILE A 74 -2.61 -7.87 -9.46
CA ILE A 74 -1.51 -7.12 -8.87
C ILE A 74 -2.00 -5.70 -8.59
N LEU A 75 -1.98 -5.29 -7.31
CA LEU A 75 -2.32 -3.93 -6.89
C LEU A 75 -1.04 -3.12 -6.64
N ASN A 76 -0.66 -2.31 -7.62
CA ASN A 76 0.55 -1.49 -7.59
C ASN A 76 0.31 -0.15 -6.87
N LEU A 77 0.82 -0.01 -5.67
CA LEU A 77 0.69 1.20 -4.84
C LEU A 77 1.70 2.31 -5.19
N ARG A 78 2.54 2.09 -6.18
CA ARG A 78 3.46 3.11 -6.71
C ARG A 78 2.80 3.99 -7.77
N GLY A 79 1.70 3.52 -8.35
CA GLY A 79 1.06 4.08 -9.53
C GLY A 79 1.82 3.78 -10.81
N PRO A 80 1.24 4.14 -11.99
CA PRO A 80 1.90 3.98 -13.27
C PRO A 80 3.16 4.85 -13.32
N ARG A 81 4.22 4.32 -13.92
CA ARG A 81 5.52 5.00 -14.08
C ARG A 81 6.16 4.64 -15.40
N GLU A 82 6.80 5.61 -16.02
CA GLU A 82 7.71 5.36 -17.15
C GLU A 82 9.05 4.80 -16.62
N SER A 83 9.03 3.64 -15.97
CA SER A 83 10.22 2.97 -15.43
C SER A 83 10.26 1.53 -15.90
N GLY A 84 11.45 1.01 -16.16
CA GLY A 84 11.64 -0.36 -16.62
C GLY A 84 11.01 -1.39 -15.68
N GLY A 85 11.05 -1.16 -14.38
CA GLY A 85 10.42 -2.05 -13.40
C GLY A 85 8.90 -2.13 -13.53
N TRP A 86 8.23 -1.03 -13.87
CA TRP A 86 6.78 -1.04 -14.10
C TRP A 86 6.41 -1.67 -15.45
N GLN A 87 7.21 -1.42 -16.49
CA GLN A 87 6.98 -2.03 -17.81
C GLN A 87 7.09 -3.56 -17.75
N LEU A 88 8.15 -4.06 -17.11
CA LEU A 88 8.37 -5.50 -16.89
C LEU A 88 7.22 -6.15 -16.10
N GLU A 89 6.69 -5.45 -15.10
CA GLU A 89 5.53 -5.88 -14.32
C GLU A 89 4.27 -5.94 -15.18
N ALA A 90 3.99 -4.89 -15.96
CA ALA A 90 2.84 -4.82 -16.85
C ALA A 90 2.86 -5.91 -17.91
N GLU A 91 4.02 -6.14 -18.57
CA GLU A 91 4.19 -7.21 -19.55
C GLU A 91 4.01 -8.60 -18.92
N ALA A 92 4.51 -8.80 -17.68
CA ALA A 92 4.34 -10.06 -16.99
C ALA A 92 2.87 -10.33 -16.65
N CYS A 93 2.14 -9.32 -16.19
CA CYS A 93 0.72 -9.42 -15.91
C CYS A 93 -0.09 -9.72 -17.19
N ASP A 94 0.15 -8.99 -18.26
CA ASP A 94 -0.52 -9.19 -19.56
C ASP A 94 -0.31 -10.61 -20.10
N LYS A 95 0.94 -11.08 -20.10
CA LYS A 95 1.29 -12.44 -20.56
C LYS A 95 0.59 -13.55 -19.78
N MET A 96 0.28 -13.32 -18.51
CA MET A 96 -0.33 -14.32 -17.63
C MET A 96 -1.83 -14.10 -17.41
N GLY A 97 -2.44 -13.08 -18.03
CA GLY A 97 -3.85 -12.74 -17.82
C GLY A 97 -4.16 -12.24 -16.40
N ILE A 98 -3.15 -11.66 -15.72
CA ILE A 98 -3.30 -11.07 -14.39
C ILE A 98 -3.73 -9.61 -14.55
N GLU A 99 -4.74 -9.19 -13.81
CA GLU A 99 -5.16 -7.81 -13.76
C GLU A 99 -4.10 -6.95 -13.07
N LEU A 100 -3.64 -5.86 -13.71
CA LEU A 100 -2.75 -4.87 -13.09
C LEU A 100 -3.53 -3.61 -12.75
N VAL A 101 -3.76 -3.37 -11.47
CA VAL A 101 -4.44 -2.18 -10.95
C VAL A 101 -3.41 -1.23 -10.36
N ASN A 102 -3.38 0.01 -10.86
CA ASN A 102 -2.51 1.06 -10.35
C ASN A 102 -3.29 1.96 -9.39
N PHE A 103 -2.89 1.99 -8.12
CA PHE A 103 -3.49 2.85 -7.10
C PHE A 103 -2.40 3.56 -6.30
N ARG A 104 -2.15 4.83 -6.64
CA ARG A 104 -1.03 5.58 -6.06
C ARG A 104 -1.29 5.98 -4.62
N VAL A 105 -0.39 5.55 -3.71
CA VAL A 105 -0.41 5.89 -2.29
C VAL A 105 0.86 6.64 -1.89
N ARG A 106 0.76 7.61 -0.97
CA ARG A 106 1.89 8.33 -0.39
C ARG A 106 2.32 7.67 0.91
N SER A 107 3.65 7.64 1.18
CA SER A 107 4.20 7.01 2.39
C SER A 107 4.62 7.99 3.49
N ARG A 108 4.64 9.29 3.19
CA ARG A 108 5.15 10.33 4.10
C ARG A 108 4.19 11.50 4.26
N ALA A 109 2.92 11.23 4.05
CA ALA A 109 1.82 12.19 4.19
C ALA A 109 0.63 11.48 4.84
N ALA A 110 -0.23 12.24 5.51
CA ALA A 110 -1.52 11.75 5.93
C ALA A 110 -2.31 11.28 4.70
N PRO A 111 -3.05 10.17 4.77
CA PRO A 111 -3.92 9.72 3.69
C PRO A 111 -4.98 10.79 3.36
N GLU A 112 -5.20 11.06 2.09
CA GLU A 112 -6.22 12.01 1.66
C GLU A 112 -7.62 11.38 1.81
N THR A 113 -8.60 12.13 2.34
CA THR A 113 -9.97 11.64 2.57
C THR A 113 -10.59 11.08 1.30
N GLU A 114 -10.43 11.77 0.16
CA GLU A 114 -10.94 11.28 -1.14
C GLU A 114 -10.33 9.92 -1.54
N MET A 115 -9.06 9.69 -1.22
CA MET A 115 -8.41 8.41 -1.49
C MET A 115 -9.01 7.30 -0.61
N LEU A 116 -9.27 7.59 0.67
CA LEU A 116 -9.85 6.64 1.62
C LEU A 116 -11.27 6.25 1.22
N LEU A 117 -12.09 7.20 0.78
CA LEU A 117 -13.47 6.98 0.35
C LEU A 117 -13.60 6.07 -0.89
N LYS A 118 -12.56 5.96 -1.70
CA LYS A 118 -12.52 5.06 -2.88
C LYS A 118 -12.15 3.62 -2.54
N LEU A 119 -11.66 3.35 -1.34
CA LEU A 119 -11.13 2.01 -1.00
C LEU A 119 -12.19 0.90 -0.90
N PRO A 120 -13.40 1.14 -0.38
CA PRO A 120 -14.43 0.10 -0.37
C PRO A 120 -14.75 -0.40 -1.78
N GLU A 121 -14.90 0.52 -2.75
CA GLU A 121 -15.12 0.19 -4.16
C GLU A 121 -13.90 -0.52 -4.77
N LEU A 122 -12.68 0.00 -4.55
CA LEU A 122 -11.46 -0.64 -5.02
C LEU A 122 -11.37 -2.09 -4.56
N PHE A 123 -11.50 -2.35 -3.24
CA PHE A 123 -11.37 -3.69 -2.69
C PHE A 123 -12.48 -4.66 -3.15
N SER A 124 -13.66 -4.16 -3.47
CA SER A 124 -14.77 -4.97 -3.97
C SER A 124 -14.70 -5.24 -5.47
N SER A 125 -14.06 -4.36 -6.25
CA SER A 125 -14.01 -4.46 -7.72
C SER A 125 -12.86 -5.31 -8.25
N ILE A 126 -11.75 -5.44 -7.51
CA ILE A 126 -10.57 -6.22 -7.95
C ILE A 126 -10.78 -7.72 -7.77
N GLN A 127 -10.17 -8.52 -8.67
CA GLN A 127 -10.24 -9.98 -8.58
C GLN A 127 -9.31 -10.51 -7.49
N HIS A 128 -9.80 -11.48 -6.72
CA HIS A 128 -9.02 -12.15 -5.67
C HIS A 128 -8.59 -13.57 -6.09
N PRO A 129 -7.46 -14.09 -5.54
CA PRO A 129 -6.52 -13.45 -4.62
C PRO A 129 -5.72 -12.31 -5.27
N THR A 130 -5.45 -11.26 -4.50
CA THR A 130 -4.72 -10.07 -4.91
C THR A 130 -3.37 -9.98 -4.21
N LEU A 131 -2.32 -9.58 -4.93
CA LEU A 131 -1.02 -9.22 -4.38
C LEU A 131 -0.83 -7.71 -4.43
N LEU A 132 -0.93 -7.03 -3.29
CA LEU A 132 -0.60 -5.60 -3.21
C LEU A 132 0.88 -5.39 -2.97
N HIS A 133 1.48 -4.38 -3.59
CA HIS A 133 2.89 -4.07 -3.39
C HIS A 133 3.22 -2.59 -3.49
N CYS A 134 4.37 -2.23 -2.92
CA CYS A 134 5.01 -0.94 -3.16
C CYS A 134 6.49 -1.15 -3.56
N LYS A 135 7.40 -0.26 -3.24
CA LYS A 135 8.85 -0.46 -3.54
C LYS A 135 9.47 -1.51 -2.61
N SER A 136 9.36 -1.32 -1.30
CA SER A 136 9.98 -2.15 -0.24
C SER A 136 9.00 -3.11 0.43
N GLY A 137 7.69 -2.96 0.22
CA GLY A 137 6.68 -3.72 0.94
C GLY A 137 6.41 -3.23 2.39
N ALA A 138 7.07 -2.15 2.82
CA ALA A 138 7.00 -1.63 4.18
C ALA A 138 5.81 -0.67 4.38
N ASP A 139 5.98 0.60 3.97
CA ASP A 139 5.09 1.69 4.38
C ASP A 139 3.75 1.71 3.63
N ARG A 140 3.76 1.88 2.29
CA ARG A 140 2.54 1.96 1.48
C ARG A 140 1.77 0.64 1.47
N ALA A 141 2.51 -0.48 1.37
CA ALA A 141 1.92 -1.80 1.50
C ALA A 141 1.38 -2.02 2.92
N GLY A 142 2.09 -1.52 3.95
CA GLY A 142 1.62 -1.54 5.33
C GLY A 142 0.31 -0.79 5.52
N LEU A 143 0.24 0.47 5.04
CA LEU A 143 -0.98 1.27 5.10
C LEU A 143 -2.17 0.58 4.40
N MET A 144 -1.98 0.15 3.14
CA MET A 144 -3.07 -0.51 2.40
C MET A 144 -3.50 -1.83 3.03
N SER A 145 -2.57 -2.58 3.62
CA SER A 145 -2.90 -3.78 4.40
C SER A 145 -3.69 -3.44 5.66
N ALA A 146 -3.32 -2.38 6.38
CA ALA A 146 -4.06 -1.91 7.55
C ALA A 146 -5.49 -1.45 7.18
N LEU A 147 -5.62 -0.72 6.06
CA LEU A 147 -6.92 -0.30 5.54
C LEU A 147 -7.79 -1.48 5.08
N TYR A 148 -7.19 -2.50 4.48
CA TYR A 148 -7.89 -3.74 4.15
C TYR A 148 -8.40 -4.45 5.42
N VAL A 149 -7.59 -4.50 6.47
CA VAL A 149 -7.98 -5.09 7.78
C VAL A 149 -9.17 -4.34 8.38
N LEU A 150 -9.17 -2.99 8.33
CA LEU A 150 -10.27 -2.16 8.84
C LEU A 150 -11.54 -2.26 7.99
N ILE A 151 -11.41 -2.11 6.66
CA ILE A 151 -12.54 -1.90 5.74
C ILE A 151 -13.18 -3.24 5.36
N VAL A 152 -12.36 -4.24 5.00
CA VAL A 152 -12.85 -5.52 4.46
C VAL A 152 -12.99 -6.57 5.55
N MET A 153 -11.94 -6.73 6.38
CA MET A 153 -11.94 -7.74 7.44
C MET A 153 -12.71 -7.28 8.68
N LYS A 154 -13.05 -5.98 8.78
CA LYS A 154 -13.76 -5.37 9.93
C LYS A 154 -13.11 -5.70 11.27
N GLN A 155 -11.77 -5.78 11.28
CA GLN A 155 -10.99 -6.01 12.49
C GLN A 155 -10.64 -4.69 13.20
N PRO A 156 -10.38 -4.72 14.51
CA PRO A 156 -10.03 -3.53 15.28
C PRO A 156 -8.78 -2.80 14.77
N ALA A 157 -8.72 -1.49 15.00
CA ALA A 157 -7.58 -0.65 14.62
C ALA A 157 -6.25 -1.13 15.19
N ILE A 158 -6.27 -1.74 16.38
CA ILE A 158 -5.07 -2.35 16.98
C ILE A 158 -4.53 -3.53 16.16
N GLU A 159 -5.39 -4.31 15.51
CA GLU A 159 -4.99 -5.38 14.59
C GLU A 159 -4.47 -4.80 13.27
N ALA A 160 -5.10 -3.74 12.77
CA ALA A 160 -4.65 -3.03 11.59
C ALA A 160 -3.24 -2.43 11.77
N LEU A 161 -2.93 -1.86 12.94
CA LEU A 161 -1.60 -1.33 13.29
C LEU A 161 -0.48 -2.38 13.18
N LYS A 162 -0.78 -3.67 13.36
CA LYS A 162 0.22 -4.75 13.20
C LYS A 162 0.78 -4.83 11.78
N GLN A 163 0.05 -4.28 10.77
CA GLN A 163 0.51 -4.19 9.40
C GLN A 163 1.59 -3.11 9.20
N LEU A 164 1.71 -2.17 10.13
CA LEU A 164 2.73 -1.12 10.20
C LEU A 164 3.75 -1.50 11.29
N SER A 165 4.57 -2.51 11.04
CA SER A 165 5.52 -3.03 12.02
C SER A 165 6.89 -3.32 11.42
N PHE A 166 7.91 -3.40 12.27
CA PHE A 166 9.28 -3.73 11.87
C PHE A 166 9.39 -5.11 11.22
N LYS A 167 8.47 -6.03 11.49
CA LYS A 167 8.35 -7.32 10.78
C LYS A 167 8.35 -7.13 9.25
N TYR A 168 7.77 -6.03 8.79
CA TYR A 168 7.66 -5.67 7.36
C TYR A 168 8.62 -4.55 6.97
N LEU A 169 9.64 -4.25 7.80
CA LEU A 169 10.61 -3.16 7.64
C LEU A 169 10.00 -1.75 7.74
N HIS A 170 8.79 -1.62 8.31
CA HIS A 170 8.23 -0.30 8.63
C HIS A 170 8.87 0.25 9.90
N VAL A 171 9.29 1.53 9.86
CA VAL A 171 9.92 2.23 11.00
C VAL A 171 9.05 3.38 11.45
N LYS A 172 8.33 3.17 12.56
CA LYS A 172 7.38 4.14 13.13
C LYS A 172 8.03 5.49 13.48
N GLN A 173 9.31 5.48 13.90
CA GLN A 173 10.04 6.68 14.29
C GLN A 173 10.46 7.56 13.11
N ALA A 174 10.37 7.06 11.88
CA ALA A 174 10.66 7.81 10.67
C ALA A 174 9.50 8.76 10.28
N LYS A 175 9.70 9.53 9.21
CA LYS A 175 8.62 10.37 8.63
C LYS A 175 7.39 9.56 8.21
N THR A 176 7.54 8.26 8.00
CA THR A 176 6.48 7.30 7.67
C THR A 176 5.59 6.95 8.87
N GLY A 177 6.00 7.27 10.09
CA GLY A 177 5.18 7.09 11.31
C GLY A 177 3.87 7.89 11.33
N ILE A 178 3.69 8.82 10.40
CA ILE A 178 2.39 9.49 10.18
C ILE A 178 1.29 8.47 9.79
N LEU A 179 1.66 7.33 9.19
CA LEU A 179 0.73 6.27 8.84
C LEU A 179 0.23 5.53 10.08
N ASP A 180 1.11 5.33 11.07
CA ASP A 180 0.73 4.81 12.39
C ASP A 180 -0.17 5.78 13.12
N ALA A 181 0.19 7.08 13.13
CA ALA A 181 -0.60 8.13 13.76
C ALA A 181 -2.01 8.22 13.15
N PHE A 182 -2.14 8.02 11.84
CA PHE A 182 -3.42 7.98 11.15
C PHE A 182 -4.31 6.84 11.67
N ILE A 183 -3.82 5.60 11.72
CA ILE A 183 -4.61 4.48 12.24
C ILE A 183 -4.91 4.67 13.73
N ALA A 184 -3.92 5.15 14.50
CA ALA A 184 -4.09 5.37 15.93
C ALA A 184 -5.12 6.48 16.27
N SER A 185 -5.25 7.50 15.42
CA SER A 185 -6.22 8.58 15.63
C SER A 185 -7.69 8.12 15.53
N TYR A 186 -7.95 6.98 14.90
CA TYR A 186 -9.28 6.37 14.85
C TYR A 186 -9.65 5.62 16.16
N ILE A 187 -8.68 5.08 16.92
CA ILE A 187 -8.94 4.21 18.09
C ILE A 187 -9.92 4.83 19.12
N PRO A 188 -9.82 6.13 19.50
CA PRO A 188 -10.78 6.72 20.43
C PRO A 188 -12.23 6.71 19.95
N PHE A 189 -12.44 6.82 18.64
CA PHE A 189 -13.76 6.81 18.02
C PHE A 189 -14.30 5.38 17.85
N GLU A 190 -13.44 4.43 17.50
CA GLU A 190 -13.75 3.01 17.49
C GLU A 190 -14.26 2.54 18.85
N SER A 191 -13.61 2.95 19.95
CA SER A 191 -14.03 2.60 21.31
C SER A 191 -15.42 3.13 21.69
N GLN A 192 -15.92 4.14 20.96
CA GLN A 192 -17.28 4.71 21.10
C GLN A 192 -18.26 4.08 20.11
N GLY A 193 -17.85 3.04 19.35
CA GLY A 193 -18.69 2.34 18.40
C GLY A 193 -18.81 3.03 17.02
N MET A 194 -17.98 4.03 16.71
CA MET A 194 -17.98 4.66 15.39
C MET A 194 -17.31 3.76 14.36
N GLU A 195 -17.99 3.50 13.23
CA GLU A 195 -17.41 2.75 12.12
C GLU A 195 -16.29 3.53 11.41
N PHE A 196 -15.26 2.83 10.89
CA PHE A 196 -14.10 3.46 10.29
C PHE A 196 -14.44 4.39 9.11
N MET A 197 -15.28 3.95 8.17
CA MET A 197 -15.61 4.79 7.01
C MET A 197 -16.43 6.02 7.41
N ARG A 198 -17.31 5.88 8.40
CA ARG A 198 -18.06 7.01 8.96
C ARG A 198 -17.10 8.01 9.64
N TRP A 199 -16.10 7.53 10.38
CA TRP A 199 -15.06 8.39 10.95
C TRP A 199 -14.28 9.14 9.87
N VAL A 200 -13.94 8.48 8.75
CA VAL A 200 -13.26 9.10 7.61
C VAL A 200 -14.10 10.24 7.00
N GLU A 201 -15.41 10.06 6.89
CA GLU A 201 -16.33 11.03 6.29
C GLU A 201 -16.63 12.22 7.20
N GLU A 202 -16.84 11.97 8.51
CA GLU A 202 -17.39 12.96 9.43
C GLU A 202 -16.33 13.64 10.32
N VAL A 203 -15.18 13.00 10.56
CA VAL A 203 -14.25 13.42 11.60
C VAL A 203 -12.81 13.62 11.14
N TYR A 204 -12.35 12.77 10.20
CA TYR A 204 -10.96 12.76 9.81
C TYR A 204 -10.55 14.01 9.02
N GLU A 205 -9.52 14.71 9.51
CA GLU A 205 -8.93 15.90 8.90
C GLU A 205 -7.43 15.67 8.66
N PRO A 206 -6.98 15.43 7.40
CA PRO A 206 -5.57 15.17 7.08
C PRO A 206 -4.62 16.27 7.53
N GLU A 207 -5.01 17.54 7.39
CA GLU A 207 -4.21 18.71 7.76
C GLU A 207 -3.98 18.78 9.26
N LYS A 208 -5.01 18.51 10.06
CA LYS A 208 -4.95 18.46 11.52
C LYS A 208 -4.01 17.35 11.98
N LEU A 209 -4.15 16.15 11.41
CA LEU A 209 -3.24 15.05 11.71
C LEU A 209 -1.78 15.41 11.41
N VAL A 210 -1.50 16.09 10.29
CA VAL A 210 -0.15 16.54 9.94
C VAL A 210 0.39 17.55 10.97
N GLN A 211 -0.44 18.49 11.43
CA GLN A 211 -0.04 19.48 12.44
C GLN A 211 0.27 18.80 13.77
N GLU A 212 -0.60 17.93 14.26
CA GLU A 212 -0.42 17.18 15.51
C GLU A 212 0.83 16.28 15.45
N PHE A 213 1.03 15.59 14.33
CA PHE A 213 2.19 14.72 14.11
C PHE A 213 3.52 15.49 14.09
N LYS A 214 3.55 16.71 13.54
CA LYS A 214 4.73 17.58 13.56
C LYS A 214 5.01 18.19 14.93
N ALA A 215 3.97 18.50 15.69
CA ALA A 215 4.08 19.08 17.03
C ALA A 215 4.63 18.08 18.07
N GLN A 216 4.50 16.77 17.83
CA GLN A 216 5.05 15.76 18.73
C GLN A 216 6.58 15.71 18.66
N PRO A 217 7.31 15.91 19.76
CA PRO A 217 8.75 15.72 19.81
C PRO A 217 9.13 14.30 19.38
N LEU A 218 10.25 14.15 18.67
CA LEU A 218 10.76 12.83 18.27
C LEU A 218 10.92 11.85 19.46
N ALA A 219 11.29 12.39 20.64
CA ALA A 219 11.41 11.62 21.88
C ALA A 219 10.08 10.98 22.32
N ASN A 220 8.95 11.69 22.21
CA ASN A 220 7.65 11.15 22.64
C ASN A 220 7.14 10.02 21.71
N ARG A 221 7.58 10.00 20.46
CA ARG A 221 7.31 8.88 19.54
C ARG A 221 7.98 7.57 19.99
N PHE A 222 9.07 7.66 20.75
CA PHE A 222 9.72 6.50 21.38
C PHE A 222 9.00 6.02 22.64
N VAL A 223 8.56 6.95 23.51
CA VAL A 223 7.94 6.63 24.80
C VAL A 223 6.60 5.93 24.64
N ASP A 224 5.73 6.40 23.73
CA ASP A 224 4.44 5.76 23.45
C ASP A 224 4.57 4.33 22.90
N SER A 225 5.70 4.01 22.27
CA SER A 225 6.00 2.64 21.79
C SER A 225 6.41 1.69 22.92
N ILE A 226 6.94 2.22 24.03
CA ILE A 226 7.43 1.44 25.16
C ILE A 226 6.34 1.23 26.21
N LEU A 227 5.52 2.25 26.48
CA LEU A 227 4.49 2.22 27.53
C LEU A 227 3.21 1.45 27.16
N LYS A 228 3.00 1.10 25.88
CA LYS A 228 1.84 0.28 25.44
C LYS A 228 2.15 -1.20 25.31
N ARG A 229 3.22 -1.69 25.96
CA ARG A 229 3.60 -3.12 25.99
C ARG A 229 3.35 -3.80 27.34
N GLU A 230 2.55 -3.16 28.22
CA GLU A 230 2.02 -3.84 29.42
C GLU A 230 0.52 -4.08 29.29
#